data_8a239dba16d9f7f5540de9589efab20b
#
_entry.id   8a239dba16d9f7f5540de9589efab20b
#
_cell.length_a   1.000
_cell.length_b   1.000
_cell.length_c   1.000
_cell.angle_alpha   90.00
_cell.angle_beta   90.00
_cell.angle_gamma   90.00
#
_symmetry.space_group_name_H-M   'P 1'
#
loop_
_entity.id
_entity.type
_entity.pdbx_description
1 polymer ?
#
loop_
_entity_poly.entity_id
_entity_poly.type
_entity_poly.pdbx_seq_one_letter_code
_entity_poly.pdbx_strand_id
1 'polypeptide(L)'
;MIFWDTVDLLREEQNTSYRWISQKMGLSETTLSSMRHAGTEPRASDAVKLAQALGTTVEFLCNSKEDTYYSKYVILKESIRNILDSV
;
A
#
# COMPACT_ATOMS: atom_id res chain seq x y z
N MET A 1 -5.92 0.64 -12.57
CA MET A 1 -4.57 0.08 -12.54
C MET A 1 -4.31 -0.59 -11.20
N ILE A 2 -3.79 -1.78 -11.27
CA ILE A 2 -3.63 -2.68 -10.12
C ILE A 2 -2.74 -2.12 -9.02
N PHE A 3 -1.65 -1.46 -9.39
CA PHE A 3 -0.71 -0.86 -8.42
C PHE A 3 -1.43 0.12 -7.47
N TRP A 4 -2.16 1.07 -8.03
CA TRP A 4 -2.84 2.09 -7.21
C TRP A 4 -4.03 1.54 -6.45
N ASP A 5 -4.69 0.51 -6.97
CA ASP A 5 -5.76 -0.19 -6.25
C ASP A 5 -5.21 -0.85 -4.98
N THR A 6 -4.04 -1.48 -5.08
CA THR A 6 -3.37 -2.09 -3.93
C THR A 6 -2.92 -1.03 -2.92
N VAL A 7 -2.40 0.10 -3.41
CA VAL A 7 -2.04 1.23 -2.55
C VAL A 7 -3.25 1.74 -1.78
N ASP A 8 -4.39 1.90 -2.45
CA ASP A 8 -5.63 2.32 -1.80
C ASP A 8 -6.09 1.35 -0.73
N LEU A 9 -6.03 0.04 -1.01
CA LEU A 9 -6.41 -0.98 -0.04
C LEU A 9 -5.53 -0.93 1.21
N LEU A 10 -4.22 -0.82 1.03
CA LEU A 10 -3.29 -0.74 2.17
C LEU A 10 -3.48 0.56 2.95
N ARG A 11 -3.73 1.66 2.25
CA ARG A 11 -4.01 2.95 2.88
C ARG A 11 -5.24 2.86 3.78
N GLU A 12 -6.31 2.27 3.28
CA GLU A 12 -7.54 2.09 4.04
C GLU A 12 -7.33 1.16 5.24
N GLU A 13 -6.64 0.05 5.03
CA GLU A 13 -6.35 -0.90 6.10
C GLU A 13 -5.53 -0.27 7.22
N GLN A 14 -4.55 0.55 6.87
CA GLN A 14 -3.68 1.21 7.83
C GLN A 14 -4.29 2.50 8.39
N ASN A 15 -5.46 2.90 7.89
CA ASN A 15 -6.14 4.11 8.29
C ASN A 15 -5.26 5.35 8.11
N THR A 16 -4.57 5.43 6.98
CA THR A 16 -3.70 6.55 6.62
C THR A 16 -4.29 7.35 5.46
N SER A 17 -3.67 8.47 5.14
CA SER A 17 -4.07 9.33 4.03
C SER A 17 -2.95 9.47 3.02
N TYR A 18 -3.28 9.89 1.80
CA TYR A 18 -2.27 10.22 0.79
C TYR A 18 -1.37 11.36 1.25
N ARG A 19 -1.91 12.29 2.03
CA ARG A 19 -1.12 13.35 2.63
C ARG A 19 -0.03 12.80 3.54
N TRP A 20 -0.40 11.85 4.40
CA TRP A 20 0.56 11.18 5.29
C TRP A 20 1.61 10.42 4.48
N ILE A 21 1.19 9.69 3.45
CA ILE A 21 2.08 8.93 2.58
C ILE A 21 3.07 9.85 1.89
N SER A 22 2.58 10.97 1.31
CA SER A 22 3.44 11.92 0.63
C SER A 22 4.48 12.53 1.58
N GLN A 23 4.11 12.83 2.81
CA GLN A 23 5.03 13.33 3.83
C GLN A 23 6.11 12.30 4.14
N LYS A 24 5.74 11.04 4.26
CA LYS A 24 6.70 9.95 4.49
C LYS A 24 7.66 9.75 3.32
N MET A 25 7.19 9.98 2.11
CA MET A 25 8.01 9.89 0.91
C MET A 25 8.88 11.12 0.67
N GLY A 26 8.63 12.22 1.37
CA GLY A 26 9.30 13.48 1.12
C GLY A 26 8.83 14.18 -0.14
N LEU A 27 7.61 13.88 -0.59
CA LEU A 27 6.99 14.48 -1.78
C LEU A 27 5.83 15.38 -1.37
N SER A 28 5.42 16.27 -2.29
CA SER A 28 4.18 17.02 -2.09
C SER A 28 2.97 16.13 -2.38
N GLU A 29 1.87 16.41 -1.72
CA GLU A 29 0.60 15.71 -1.94
C GLU A 29 0.16 15.82 -3.40
N THR A 30 0.37 16.99 -4.02
CA THR A 30 0.04 17.23 -5.43
C THR A 30 0.82 16.29 -6.35
N THR A 31 2.11 16.07 -6.08
CA THR A 31 2.94 15.16 -6.87
C THR A 31 2.40 13.73 -6.81
N LEU A 32 2.08 13.26 -5.63
CA LEU A 32 1.54 11.92 -5.45
C LEU A 32 0.16 11.77 -6.12
N SER A 33 -0.70 12.76 -5.97
CA SER A 33 -2.01 12.77 -6.63
C SER A 33 -1.89 12.75 -8.15
N SER A 34 -0.94 13.50 -8.71
CA SER A 34 -0.70 13.53 -10.15
C SER A 34 -0.28 12.16 -10.67
N MET A 35 0.60 11.46 -9.98
CA MET A 35 1.01 10.11 -10.35
C MET A 35 -0.18 9.15 -10.34
N ARG A 36 -1.01 9.24 -9.32
CA ARG A 36 -2.20 8.41 -9.19
C ARG A 36 -3.21 8.68 -10.29
N HIS A 37 -3.48 9.94 -10.61
CA HIS A 37 -4.41 10.32 -11.68
C HIS A 37 -3.91 9.92 -13.05
N ALA A 38 -2.61 9.94 -13.29
CA ALA A 38 -2.03 9.50 -14.54
C ALA A 38 -2.27 8.00 -14.80
N GLY A 39 -2.54 7.23 -13.76
CA GLY A 39 -2.81 5.81 -13.88
C GLY A 39 -1.62 4.98 -14.32
N THR A 40 -0.41 5.56 -14.23
CA THR A 40 0.82 4.89 -14.61
C THR A 40 1.61 4.50 -13.38
N GLU A 41 2.46 3.49 -13.51
CA GLU A 41 3.35 3.10 -12.42
C GLU A 41 4.35 4.21 -12.14
N PRO A 42 4.67 4.49 -10.88
CA PRO A 42 5.68 5.47 -10.54
C PRO A 42 7.07 4.96 -10.92
N ARG A 43 8.05 5.86 -10.92
CA ARG A 43 9.45 5.49 -11.10
C ARG A 43 9.86 4.50 -10.02
N ALA A 44 10.86 3.67 -10.33
CA ALA A 44 11.32 2.65 -9.38
C ALA A 44 11.68 3.23 -8.01
N SER A 45 12.36 4.38 -7.96
CA SER A 45 12.72 5.04 -6.71
C SER A 45 11.49 5.48 -5.91
N ASP A 46 10.48 6.01 -6.58
CA ASP A 46 9.24 6.43 -5.94
C ASP A 46 8.42 5.23 -5.49
N ALA A 47 8.40 4.16 -6.28
CA ALA A 47 7.73 2.92 -5.92
C ALA A 47 8.33 2.31 -4.65
N VAL A 48 9.64 2.33 -4.51
CA VAL A 48 10.33 1.85 -3.30
C VAL A 48 9.94 2.70 -2.09
N LYS A 49 9.96 4.01 -2.22
CA LYS A 49 9.58 4.92 -1.13
C LYS A 49 8.13 4.70 -0.72
N LEU A 50 7.25 4.52 -1.69
CA LEU A 50 5.83 4.27 -1.44
C LEU A 50 5.64 2.95 -0.69
N ALA A 51 6.32 1.89 -1.12
CA ALA A 51 6.28 0.60 -0.45
C ALA A 51 6.79 0.70 0.99
N GLN A 52 7.89 1.42 1.21
CA GLN A 52 8.43 1.63 2.55
C GLN A 52 7.45 2.39 3.44
N ALA A 53 6.80 3.42 2.90
CA ALA A 53 5.82 4.19 3.66
C ALA A 53 4.63 3.33 4.10
N LEU A 54 4.24 2.37 3.28
CA LEU A 54 3.12 1.46 3.54
C LEU A 54 3.55 0.18 4.27
N GLY A 55 4.84 0.00 4.53
CA GLY A 55 5.35 -1.19 5.19
C GLY A 55 5.24 -2.47 4.36
N THR A 56 5.36 -2.35 3.06
CA THR A 56 5.25 -3.47 2.12
C THR A 56 6.40 -3.46 1.11
N THR A 57 6.30 -4.26 0.07
CA THR A 57 7.30 -4.35 -1.00
C THR A 57 6.73 -3.88 -2.32
N VAL A 58 7.61 -3.47 -3.24
CA VAL A 58 7.20 -3.09 -4.60
C VAL A 58 6.52 -4.26 -5.30
N GLU A 59 7.05 -5.47 -5.10
CA GLU A 59 6.48 -6.68 -5.69
C GLU A 59 5.03 -6.87 -5.28
N PHE A 60 4.72 -6.68 -4.02
CA PHE A 60 3.35 -6.79 -3.51
C PHE A 60 2.43 -5.76 -4.18
N LEU A 61 2.92 -4.53 -4.34
CA LEU A 61 2.14 -3.48 -4.98
C LEU A 61 1.88 -3.76 -6.46
N CYS A 62 2.83 -4.40 -7.15
CA CYS A 62 2.73 -4.68 -8.58
C CYS A 62 1.96 -5.97 -8.89
N ASN A 63 1.97 -6.94 -7.98
CA ASN A 63 1.42 -8.28 -8.19
C ASN A 63 0.04 -8.46 -7.59
N SER A 64 -0.84 -7.54 -7.85
CA SER A 64 -2.21 -7.69 -7.39
C SER A 64 -3.04 -8.70 -8.21
N LYS A 65 -2.43 -9.40 -9.17
CA LYS A 65 -3.03 -10.63 -9.71
C LYS A 65 -3.29 -11.65 -8.60
N GLU A 66 -2.84 -11.35 -7.44
CA GLU A 66 -2.95 -12.20 -6.30
C GLU A 66 -3.81 -11.54 -5.26
N ASP A 67 -5.05 -11.25 -5.65
CA ASP A 67 -6.14 -11.04 -4.70
C ASP A 67 -6.09 -12.14 -3.64
N THR A 68 -5.72 -13.35 -4.06
CA THR A 68 -5.50 -14.49 -3.19
C THR A 68 -4.38 -14.23 -2.20
N TYR A 69 -3.30 -13.59 -2.63
CA TYR A 69 -2.16 -13.30 -1.76
C TYR A 69 -2.52 -12.23 -0.73
N TYR A 70 -3.18 -11.18 -1.17
CA TYR A 70 -3.66 -10.14 -0.27
C TYR A 70 -4.65 -10.68 0.74
N SER A 71 -5.60 -11.51 0.29
CA SER A 71 -6.58 -12.14 1.17
C SER A 71 -5.93 -13.03 2.21
N LYS A 72 -4.89 -13.79 1.83
CA LYS A 72 -4.13 -14.62 2.76
C LYS A 72 -3.41 -13.77 3.80
N TYR A 73 -2.84 -12.65 3.39
CA TYR A 73 -2.17 -11.73 4.29
C TYR A 73 -3.13 -11.17 5.33
N VAL A 74 -4.29 -10.71 4.91
CA VAL A 74 -5.31 -10.15 5.79
C VAL A 74 -5.83 -11.22 6.76
N ILE A 75 -6.15 -12.40 6.26
CA ILE A 75 -6.62 -13.52 7.08
C ILE A 75 -5.58 -13.91 8.12
N LEU A 76 -4.33 -14.03 7.72
CA LEU A 76 -3.24 -14.40 8.62
C LEU A 76 -3.07 -13.34 9.73
N LYS A 77 -3.11 -12.07 9.38
CA LYS A 77 -3.01 -10.96 10.31
C LYS A 77 -4.16 -10.97 11.32
N GLU A 78 -5.37 -11.19 10.87
CA GLU A 78 -6.55 -11.29 11.75
C GLU A 78 -6.48 -12.50 12.65
N SER A 79 -6.03 -13.64 12.14
CA SER A 79 -5.86 -14.87 12.93
C SER A 79 -4.85 -14.67 14.06
N ILE A 80 -3.74 -14.02 13.79
CA ILE A 80 -2.74 -13.70 14.80
C ILE A 80 -3.32 -12.77 15.86
N ARG A 81 -4.07 -11.76 15.45
CA ARG A 81 -4.73 -10.83 16.36
C ARG A 81 -5.72 -11.57 17.27
N ASN A 82 -6.53 -12.46 16.71
CA ASN A 82 -7.50 -13.23 17.46
C ASN A 82 -6.84 -14.15 18.48
N ILE A 83 -5.74 -14.78 18.12
CA ILE A 83 -4.95 -15.62 19.04
C ILE A 83 -4.43 -14.79 20.21
N LEU A 84 -3.90 -13.59 19.92
CA LEU A 84 -3.38 -12.69 20.96
C LEU A 84 -4.51 -12.19 21.87
N ASP A 85 -5.68 -11.89 21.32
CA ASP A 85 -6.82 -11.39 22.08
C ASP A 85 -7.48 -12.49 22.92
N SER A 86 -7.33 -13.75 22.54
CA SER A 86 -7.89 -14.88 23.28
C SER A 86 -7.02 -15.39 24.42
N VAL A 87 -5.85 -14.82 24.57
CA VAL A 87 -4.92 -15.12 25.64
C VAL A 87 -5.01 -14.05 26.74
#